data_8cc47eaeb64b1b3fabb3dc0b81b4ba4f
#
_entry.id   8cc47eaeb64b1b3fabb3dc0b81b4ba4f
#
_cell.length_a   1.000
_cell.length_b   1.000
_cell.length_c   1.000
_cell.angle_alpha   90.00
_cell.angle_beta   90.00
_cell.angle_gamma   90.00
#
_symmetry.space_group_name_H-M   'P 1'
#
loop_
_entity.id
_entity.type
_entity.pdbx_description
1 polymer ?
#
loop_
_entity_poly.entity_id
_entity_poly.type
_entity_poly.pdbx_seq_one_letter_code
_entity_poly.pdbx_strand_id
1 'polypeptide(L)'
;DLLNEELHDIIFPKAKNGEIRRDCPKCSSELSLKSGAWGYFVGCSECKWTKKPFEFNIDWETYQVLPKEIGIHPEYQDIVFADISINGPCVWTMKEEKKIFGSPDEDEDLLDIGLNRAVELIERDSGEHIIFTETNSGIPVMLKNGRFGEYTEFDGFNKATKLKPEDKNPNPKVSYYEPNTIDYQSDSGRRYV
;
A
#
# COMPACT_ATOMS: atom_id res chain seq x y z
N ASP A 1 -15.37 -31.65 1.01
CA ASP A 1 -16.09 -30.38 1.11
C ASP A 1 -16.23 -29.81 -0.32
N LEU A 2 -17.47 -29.82 -0.87
CA LEU A 2 -17.82 -29.45 -2.24
C LEU A 2 -17.21 -28.10 -2.65
N LEU A 3 -17.22 -27.11 -1.77
CA LEU A 3 -16.62 -25.79 -2.05
C LEU A 3 -15.10 -25.84 -2.24
N ASN A 4 -14.41 -26.67 -1.49
CA ASN A 4 -12.97 -26.86 -1.67
C ASN A 4 -12.60 -27.55 -2.98
N GLU A 5 -13.50 -28.38 -3.49
CA GLU A 5 -13.29 -29.12 -4.76
C GLU A 5 -13.66 -28.25 -5.96
N GLU A 6 -14.81 -27.56 -5.92
CA GLU A 6 -15.28 -26.72 -7.03
C GLU A 6 -14.45 -25.45 -7.22
N LEU A 7 -13.91 -24.86 -6.13
CA LEU A 7 -13.11 -23.65 -6.18
C LEU A 7 -11.60 -23.92 -6.13
N HIS A 8 -11.17 -25.18 -6.18
CA HIS A 8 -9.77 -25.58 -6.05
C HIS A 8 -8.83 -24.75 -6.92
N ASP A 9 -9.20 -24.58 -8.19
CA ASP A 9 -8.36 -23.90 -9.19
C ASP A 9 -8.30 -22.37 -9.01
N ILE A 10 -9.21 -21.83 -8.18
CA ILE A 10 -9.39 -20.39 -8.00
C ILE A 10 -8.80 -19.92 -6.68
N ILE A 11 -8.93 -20.72 -5.60
CA ILE A 11 -8.64 -20.28 -4.25
C ILE A 11 -7.27 -20.69 -3.71
N PHE A 12 -6.65 -21.74 -4.29
CA PHE A 12 -5.33 -22.20 -3.85
C PHE A 12 -4.19 -21.65 -4.72
N PRO A 13 -2.99 -21.46 -4.14
CA PRO A 13 -1.86 -20.93 -4.88
C PRO A 13 -1.42 -21.87 -6.00
N LYS A 14 -0.92 -21.27 -7.07
CA LYS A 14 -0.27 -21.99 -8.16
C LYS A 14 1.24 -21.86 -8.02
N ALA A 15 1.94 -22.97 -8.27
CA ALA A 15 3.38 -22.94 -8.45
C ALA A 15 3.74 -22.28 -9.80
N LYS A 16 4.99 -21.88 -9.98
CA LYS A 16 5.49 -21.28 -11.24
C LYS A 16 5.25 -22.18 -12.46
N ASN A 17 5.20 -23.49 -12.28
CA ASN A 17 4.86 -24.45 -13.34
C ASN A 17 3.34 -24.55 -13.63
N GLY A 18 2.51 -23.78 -12.92
CA GLY A 18 1.05 -23.79 -13.05
C GLY A 18 0.31 -24.84 -12.23
N GLU A 19 1.02 -25.69 -11.49
CA GLU A 19 0.42 -26.72 -10.62
C GLU A 19 -0.20 -26.05 -9.38
N ILE A 20 -1.41 -26.50 -9.02
CA ILE A 20 -2.10 -26.00 -7.84
C ILE A 20 -1.51 -26.65 -6.59
N ARG A 21 -1.16 -25.83 -5.61
CA ARG A 21 -0.53 -26.28 -4.38
C ARG A 21 -1.51 -26.15 -3.21
N ARG A 22 -1.70 -27.25 -2.48
CA ARG A 22 -2.48 -27.29 -1.22
C ARG A 22 -1.60 -27.45 0.01
N ASP A 23 -0.32 -27.50 -0.16
CA ASP A 23 0.64 -27.51 0.94
C ASP A 23 1.00 -26.08 1.38
N CYS A 24 1.12 -25.88 2.66
CA CYS A 24 1.46 -24.58 3.25
C CYS A 24 2.90 -24.18 2.87
N PRO A 25 3.15 -22.96 2.39
CA PRO A 25 4.49 -22.50 2.04
C PRO A 25 5.43 -22.37 3.26
N LYS A 26 4.89 -22.39 4.49
CA LYS A 26 5.67 -22.24 5.72
C LYS A 26 5.97 -23.58 6.45
N CYS A 27 5.09 -24.54 6.40
CA CYS A 27 5.23 -25.79 7.14
C CYS A 27 4.85 -27.05 6.37
N SER A 28 4.49 -26.92 5.08
CA SER A 28 4.10 -28.02 4.17
C SER A 28 2.85 -28.79 4.61
N SER A 29 2.12 -28.37 5.62
CA SER A 29 0.86 -28.99 6.02
C SER A 29 -0.29 -28.52 5.12
N GLU A 30 -1.42 -29.20 5.17
CA GLU A 30 -2.55 -28.94 4.27
C GLU A 30 -3.17 -27.55 4.46
N LEU A 31 -3.45 -26.88 3.34
CA LEU A 31 -4.24 -25.66 3.25
C LEU A 31 -5.71 -25.99 3.02
N SER A 32 -6.59 -25.29 3.70
CA SER A 32 -8.04 -25.41 3.52
C SER A 32 -8.73 -24.05 3.52
N LEU A 33 -9.87 -23.98 2.81
CA LEU A 33 -10.75 -22.83 2.87
C LEU A 33 -11.46 -22.80 4.22
N LYS A 34 -11.34 -21.70 4.92
CA LYS A 34 -11.97 -21.46 6.24
C LYS A 34 -12.86 -20.23 6.18
N SER A 35 -13.86 -20.16 7.04
CA SER A 35 -14.67 -18.96 7.21
C SER A 35 -14.37 -18.28 8.53
N GLY A 36 -14.36 -16.95 8.53
CA GLY A 36 -14.15 -16.13 9.72
C GLY A 36 -15.05 -14.90 9.73
N ALA A 37 -14.91 -14.06 10.75
CA ALA A 37 -15.74 -12.86 10.93
C ALA A 37 -15.63 -11.87 9.72
N TRP A 38 -14.56 -11.94 8.97
CA TRP A 38 -14.26 -11.06 7.82
C TRP A 38 -14.40 -11.76 6.46
N GLY A 39 -15.09 -12.89 6.42
CA GLY A 39 -15.31 -13.68 5.21
C GLY A 39 -14.42 -14.92 5.12
N TYR A 40 -14.29 -15.46 3.90
CA TYR A 40 -13.50 -16.66 3.64
C TYR A 40 -12.01 -16.35 3.51
N PHE A 41 -11.18 -17.28 3.98
CA PHE A 41 -9.72 -17.22 3.85
C PHE A 41 -9.14 -18.63 3.70
N VAL A 42 -7.97 -18.72 3.07
CA VAL A 42 -7.18 -19.94 3.04
C VAL A 42 -6.30 -19.96 4.28
N GLY A 43 -6.36 -21.04 5.04
CA GLY A 43 -5.60 -21.20 6.28
C GLY A 43 -4.93 -22.57 6.37
N CYS A 44 -3.74 -22.58 6.97
CA CYS A 44 -3.05 -23.82 7.28
C CYS A 44 -3.72 -24.57 8.43
N SER A 45 -3.64 -25.92 8.43
CA SER A 45 -4.14 -26.77 9.51
C SER A 45 -3.25 -26.70 10.76
N GLU A 46 -1.92 -26.53 10.58
CA GLU A 46 -0.93 -26.69 11.64
C GLU A 46 -0.26 -25.38 12.09
N CYS A 47 -0.08 -24.40 11.19
CA CYS A 47 0.53 -23.13 11.55
C CYS A 47 -0.45 -21.96 11.41
N LYS A 48 -0.03 -20.77 11.82
CA LYS A 48 -0.88 -19.56 11.75
C LYS A 48 -0.90 -18.91 10.38
N TRP A 49 -0.35 -19.56 9.34
CA TRP A 49 -0.34 -18.98 8.00
C TRP A 49 -1.77 -18.89 7.46
N THR A 50 -2.15 -17.70 7.07
CA THR A 50 -3.46 -17.43 6.47
C THR A 50 -3.31 -16.39 5.36
N LYS A 51 -4.08 -16.52 4.28
CA LYS A 51 -4.20 -15.52 3.22
C LYS A 51 -5.63 -15.47 2.71
N LYS A 52 -6.03 -14.35 2.13
CA LYS A 52 -7.27 -14.28 1.37
C LYS A 52 -7.20 -15.26 0.19
N PRO A 53 -8.32 -15.75 -0.32
CA PRO A 53 -8.35 -16.49 -1.57
C PRO A 53 -7.57 -15.72 -2.64
N PHE A 54 -6.81 -16.39 -3.46
CA PHE A 54 -5.78 -15.79 -4.34
C PHE A 54 -6.39 -14.86 -5.40
N GLU A 55 -6.64 -13.63 -5.00
CA GLU A 55 -7.04 -12.53 -5.88
C GLU A 55 -5.85 -11.92 -6.64
N PHE A 56 -4.62 -12.19 -6.17
CA PHE A 56 -3.42 -11.52 -6.64
C PHE A 56 -2.51 -12.50 -7.38
N ASN A 57 -2.75 -13.11 -8.32
CA ASN A 57 -1.93 -13.95 -9.23
C ASN A 57 -0.45 -14.20 -8.78
N ILE A 58 -0.25 -14.46 -7.49
CA ILE A 58 1.04 -14.64 -6.84
C ILE A 58 1.32 -16.14 -6.72
N ASP A 59 2.49 -16.55 -7.17
CA ASP A 59 2.87 -17.95 -7.13
C ASP A 59 3.22 -18.43 -5.70
N TRP A 60 3.13 -19.75 -5.53
CA TRP A 60 3.37 -20.41 -4.25
C TRP A 60 4.82 -20.24 -3.76
N GLU A 61 5.79 -20.22 -4.64
CA GLU A 61 7.21 -20.03 -4.34
C GLU A 61 7.47 -18.63 -3.75
N THR A 62 6.80 -17.61 -4.27
CA THR A 62 6.87 -16.26 -3.73
C THR A 62 6.38 -16.20 -2.29
N TYR A 63 5.29 -16.91 -1.96
CA TYR A 63 4.84 -16.98 -0.57
C TYR A 63 5.82 -17.64 0.39
N GLN A 64 6.70 -18.52 -0.07
CA GLN A 64 7.70 -19.16 0.79
C GLN A 64 8.76 -18.18 1.31
N VAL A 65 9.13 -17.20 0.50
CA VAL A 65 10.20 -16.24 0.82
C VAL A 65 9.69 -14.97 1.50
N LEU A 66 8.39 -14.71 1.46
CA LEU A 66 7.80 -13.54 2.09
C LEU A 66 7.54 -13.76 3.60
N PRO A 67 7.64 -12.73 4.45
CA PRO A 67 8.16 -11.41 4.13
C PRO A 67 9.66 -11.46 3.83
N LYS A 68 10.11 -10.76 2.78
CA LYS A 68 11.51 -10.65 2.40
C LYS A 68 12.10 -9.36 2.92
N GLU A 69 13.21 -9.43 3.65
CA GLU A 69 13.97 -8.25 4.04
C GLU A 69 14.67 -7.65 2.83
N ILE A 70 14.49 -6.36 2.60
CA ILE A 70 15.12 -5.61 1.49
C ILE A 70 16.35 -4.85 1.97
N GLY A 71 16.28 -4.26 3.17
CA GLY A 71 17.36 -3.46 3.74
C GLY A 71 16.86 -2.55 4.86
N ILE A 72 17.64 -1.54 5.22
CA ILE A 72 17.31 -0.58 6.29
C ILE A 72 16.89 0.74 5.66
N HIS A 73 15.74 1.27 6.08
CA HIS A 73 15.27 2.58 5.64
C HIS A 73 16.26 3.69 6.07
N PRO A 74 16.73 4.55 5.16
CA PRO A 74 17.77 5.52 5.47
C PRO A 74 17.34 6.56 6.54
N GLU A 75 16.09 6.96 6.55
CA GLU A 75 15.57 7.96 7.49
C GLU A 75 15.05 7.30 8.78
N TYR A 76 14.23 6.26 8.68
CA TYR A 76 13.56 5.68 9.84
C TYR A 76 14.42 4.65 10.59
N GLN A 77 15.56 4.23 10.01
CA GLN A 77 16.51 3.28 10.60
C GLN A 77 15.89 1.94 11.00
N ASP A 78 14.79 1.55 10.34
CA ASP A 78 14.11 0.28 10.54
C ASP A 78 14.15 -0.57 9.26
N ILE A 79 13.89 -1.87 9.39
CA ILE A 79 13.96 -2.82 8.27
C ILE A 79 12.80 -2.57 7.31
N VAL A 80 13.11 -2.57 6.02
CA VAL A 80 12.14 -2.55 4.92
C VAL A 80 11.86 -3.97 4.47
N PHE A 81 10.60 -4.32 4.36
CA PHE A 81 10.14 -5.64 3.94
C PHE A 81 9.35 -5.57 2.63
N ALA A 82 9.51 -6.58 1.78
CA ALA A 82 8.53 -6.93 0.77
C ALA A 82 7.56 -7.96 1.35
N ASP A 83 6.26 -7.79 1.17
CA ASP A 83 5.22 -8.66 1.71
C ASP A 83 3.92 -8.55 0.91
N ILE A 84 2.91 -9.31 1.30
CA ILE A 84 1.57 -9.26 0.73
C ILE A 84 0.59 -8.89 1.84
N SER A 85 0.02 -7.71 1.71
CA SER A 85 -1.02 -7.20 2.61
C SER A 85 -2.42 -7.68 2.17
N ILE A 86 -3.45 -7.25 2.92
CA ILE A 86 -4.86 -7.47 2.54
C ILE A 86 -5.25 -6.74 1.24
N ASN A 87 -4.46 -5.72 0.85
CA ASN A 87 -4.70 -4.91 -0.35
C ASN A 87 -3.82 -5.35 -1.53
N GLY A 88 -2.96 -6.35 -1.35
CA GLY A 88 -2.07 -6.88 -2.39
C GLY A 88 -0.59 -6.79 -2.04
N PRO A 89 0.29 -6.96 -3.05
CA PRO A 89 1.72 -6.81 -2.91
C PRO A 89 2.09 -5.44 -2.33
N CYS A 90 3.04 -5.41 -1.41
CA CYS A 90 3.46 -4.17 -0.78
C CYS A 90 4.92 -4.25 -0.29
N VAL A 91 5.53 -3.10 -0.14
CA VAL A 91 6.71 -2.90 0.70
C VAL A 91 6.30 -2.15 1.95
N TRP A 92 6.94 -2.42 3.08
CA TRP A 92 6.61 -1.72 4.31
C TRP A 92 7.80 -1.60 5.25
N THR A 93 7.74 -0.61 6.12
CA THR A 93 8.69 -0.41 7.23
C THR A 93 7.94 0.14 8.46
N MET A 94 8.65 0.30 9.58
CA MET A 94 8.09 0.94 10.78
C MET A 94 8.54 2.41 10.85
N LYS A 95 7.60 3.28 11.22
CA LYS A 95 7.84 4.67 11.60
C LYS A 95 7.08 4.93 12.90
N GLU A 96 7.79 5.26 13.98
CA GLU A 96 7.18 5.55 15.28
C GLU A 96 6.13 4.52 15.73
N GLU A 97 6.50 3.23 15.68
CA GLU A 97 5.64 2.08 16.04
C GLU A 97 4.46 1.82 15.08
N LYS A 98 4.35 2.55 13.97
CA LYS A 98 3.32 2.33 12.95
C LYS A 98 3.92 1.75 11.68
N LYS A 99 3.22 0.80 11.08
CA LYS A 99 3.58 0.31 9.75
C LYS A 99 3.17 1.34 8.70
N ILE A 100 4.11 1.72 7.87
CA ILE A 100 3.87 2.50 6.66
C ILE A 100 4.15 1.62 5.44
N PHE A 101 3.33 1.77 4.42
CA PHE A 101 3.29 0.89 3.26
C PHE A 101 3.53 1.67 1.98
N GLY A 102 4.14 1.00 1.00
CA GLY A 102 4.20 1.42 -0.38
C GLY A 102 3.70 0.30 -1.28
N SER A 103 2.98 0.63 -2.34
CA SER A 103 2.43 -0.33 -3.30
C SER A 103 3.31 -0.35 -4.56
N PRO A 104 3.85 -1.50 -4.98
CA PRO A 104 4.51 -1.64 -6.27
C PRO A 104 3.59 -1.28 -7.43
N ASP A 105 4.14 -0.86 -8.54
CA ASP A 105 3.39 -0.69 -9.78
C ASP A 105 3.03 -2.05 -10.39
N GLU A 106 2.04 -2.10 -11.29
CA GLU A 106 1.45 -3.36 -11.79
C GLU A 106 2.45 -4.26 -12.54
N ASP A 107 3.51 -3.68 -13.09
CA ASP A 107 4.55 -4.36 -13.86
C ASP A 107 5.81 -4.70 -13.04
N GLU A 108 5.84 -4.34 -11.76
CA GLU A 108 6.98 -4.60 -10.89
C GLU A 108 6.88 -5.98 -10.20
N ASP A 109 7.96 -6.77 -10.30
CA ASP A 109 8.07 -7.98 -9.50
C ASP A 109 8.45 -7.63 -8.06
N LEU A 110 7.58 -8.01 -7.11
CA LEU A 110 7.76 -7.74 -5.68
C LEU A 110 9.12 -8.23 -5.14
N LEU A 111 9.62 -9.35 -5.67
CA LEU A 111 10.88 -9.94 -5.20
C LEU A 111 12.12 -9.25 -5.79
N ASP A 112 11.97 -8.50 -6.87
CA ASP A 112 13.05 -7.76 -7.52
C ASP A 112 13.17 -6.31 -7.05
N ILE A 113 12.24 -5.85 -6.21
CA ILE A 113 12.29 -4.50 -5.65
C ILE A 113 13.51 -4.35 -4.74
N GLY A 114 14.39 -3.43 -5.14
CA GLY A 114 15.54 -3.02 -4.33
C GLY A 114 15.20 -1.93 -3.30
N LEU A 115 16.13 -1.68 -2.36
CA LEU A 115 15.92 -0.74 -1.25
C LEU A 115 15.52 0.67 -1.71
N ASN A 116 16.21 1.24 -2.70
CA ASN A 116 15.94 2.60 -3.17
C ASN A 116 14.50 2.72 -3.71
N ARG A 117 14.08 1.71 -4.49
CA ARG A 117 12.72 1.69 -5.03
C ARG A 117 11.68 1.48 -3.92
N ALA A 118 11.94 0.59 -2.97
CA ALA A 118 11.07 0.37 -1.82
C ALA A 118 10.88 1.64 -0.98
N VAL A 119 11.94 2.40 -0.73
CA VAL A 119 11.89 3.70 -0.04
C VAL A 119 11.04 4.70 -0.83
N GLU A 120 11.28 4.83 -2.14
CA GLU A 120 10.48 5.70 -3.02
C GLU A 120 8.99 5.36 -2.99
N LEU A 121 8.64 4.06 -3.05
CA LEU A 121 7.24 3.60 -2.96
C LEU A 121 6.61 3.94 -1.61
N ILE A 122 7.34 3.74 -0.53
CA ILE A 122 6.88 4.07 0.83
C ILE A 122 6.68 5.59 0.97
N GLU A 123 7.61 6.39 0.51
CA GLU A 123 7.52 7.86 0.55
C GLU A 123 6.35 8.35 -0.32
N ARG A 124 6.18 7.80 -1.52
CA ARG A 124 5.06 8.11 -2.41
C ARG A 124 3.71 7.84 -1.75
N ASP A 125 3.56 6.67 -1.14
CA ASP A 125 2.27 6.20 -0.61
C ASP A 125 2.04 6.61 0.85
N SER A 126 3.09 6.98 1.61
CA SER A 126 2.95 7.56 2.96
C SER A 126 2.23 8.91 2.95
N GLY A 127 2.09 9.48 1.77
CA GLY A 127 1.12 10.52 1.50
C GLY A 127 1.43 11.88 2.14
N GLU A 128 2.66 12.09 2.57
CA GLU A 128 3.10 13.41 3.06
C GLU A 128 3.99 14.08 2.02
N HIS A 129 3.37 14.72 1.02
CA HIS A 129 4.11 15.52 0.05
C HIS A 129 3.96 17.00 0.38
N ILE A 130 5.07 17.72 0.52
CA ILE A 130 5.05 19.18 0.55
C ILE A 130 4.70 19.66 -0.86
N ILE A 131 3.49 20.22 -1.02
CA ILE A 131 3.07 20.78 -2.31
C ILE A 131 3.79 22.10 -2.54
N PHE A 132 3.80 22.96 -1.52
CA PHE A 132 4.55 24.21 -1.50
C PHE A 132 4.68 24.70 -0.06
N THR A 133 5.58 25.65 0.16
CA THR A 133 5.73 26.34 1.45
C THR A 133 5.15 27.74 1.32
N GLU A 134 4.24 28.11 2.22
CA GLU A 134 3.66 29.45 2.21
C GLU A 134 4.74 30.49 2.54
N THR A 135 4.85 31.53 1.71
CA THR A 135 6.01 32.42 1.67
C THR A 135 6.10 33.34 2.91
N ASN A 136 4.97 33.71 3.51
CA ASN A 136 4.94 34.65 4.63
C ASN A 136 5.17 33.96 5.97
N SER A 137 4.61 32.78 6.17
CA SER A 137 4.69 32.03 7.42
C SER A 137 5.81 31.00 7.44
N GLY A 138 6.31 30.59 6.26
CA GLY A 138 7.24 29.47 6.11
C GLY A 138 6.62 28.11 6.44
N ILE A 139 5.29 28.03 6.58
CA ILE A 139 4.59 26.79 6.91
C ILE A 139 4.38 25.97 5.62
N PRO A 140 4.74 24.67 5.61
CA PRO A 140 4.51 23.82 4.44
C PRO A 140 3.03 23.47 4.29
N VAL A 141 2.53 23.49 3.06
CA VAL A 141 1.26 22.88 2.69
C VAL A 141 1.52 21.44 2.29
N MET A 142 0.98 20.52 3.07
CA MET A 142 1.18 19.09 2.91
C MET A 142 0.01 18.47 2.14
N LEU A 143 0.29 17.63 1.15
CA LEU A 143 -0.69 16.68 0.61
C LEU A 143 -0.58 15.40 1.44
N LYS A 144 -1.68 14.93 1.98
CA LYS A 144 -1.75 13.71 2.78
C LYS A 144 -2.81 12.77 2.24
N ASN A 145 -2.59 11.49 2.44
CA ASN A 145 -3.56 10.46 2.08
C ASN A 145 -4.26 9.94 3.34
N GLY A 146 -5.57 10.09 3.42
CA GLY A 146 -6.37 9.68 4.57
C GLY A 146 -7.40 8.61 4.22
N ARG A 147 -8.15 8.16 5.24
CA ARG A 147 -9.18 7.14 5.12
C ARG A 147 -10.23 7.43 4.03
N PHE A 148 -10.45 8.70 3.72
CA PHE A 148 -11.47 9.18 2.77
C PHE A 148 -10.86 9.72 1.47
N GLY A 149 -9.55 9.47 1.23
CA GLY A 149 -8.80 9.95 0.08
C GLY A 149 -7.81 11.04 0.42
N GLU A 150 -7.26 11.65 -0.62
CA GLU A 150 -6.26 12.71 -0.49
C GLU A 150 -6.86 14.00 0.09
N TYR A 151 -6.11 14.65 0.97
CA TYR A 151 -6.45 15.95 1.53
C TYR A 151 -5.20 16.82 1.69
N THR A 152 -5.37 18.12 1.70
CA THR A 152 -4.30 19.05 2.03
C THR A 152 -4.37 19.46 3.50
N GLU A 153 -3.21 19.58 4.12
CA GLU A 153 -3.06 20.11 5.47
C GLU A 153 -2.18 21.37 5.43
N PHE A 154 -2.64 22.40 6.11
CA PHE A 154 -1.93 23.66 6.30
C PHE A 154 -2.22 24.18 7.72
N ASP A 155 -1.17 24.39 8.51
CA ASP A 155 -1.26 24.93 9.89
C ASP A 155 -2.33 24.20 10.77
N GLY A 156 -2.39 22.86 10.65
CA GLY A 156 -3.36 22.03 11.38
C GLY A 156 -4.78 22.01 10.79
N PHE A 157 -5.04 22.70 9.69
CA PHE A 157 -6.32 22.65 8.98
C PHE A 157 -6.27 21.71 7.79
N ASN A 158 -7.29 20.84 7.67
CA ASN A 158 -7.38 19.83 6.63
C ASN A 158 -8.48 20.16 5.63
N LYS A 159 -8.20 19.96 4.33
CA LYS A 159 -9.18 20.09 3.26
C LYS A 159 -9.06 18.92 2.27
N ALA A 160 -10.17 18.22 2.02
CA ALA A 160 -10.20 17.16 1.01
C ALA A 160 -9.91 17.73 -0.39
N THR A 161 -8.97 17.12 -1.10
CA THR A 161 -8.65 17.46 -2.48
C THR A 161 -9.56 16.66 -3.40
N LYS A 162 -10.38 17.35 -4.18
CA LYS A 162 -11.15 16.74 -5.29
C LYS A 162 -10.32 16.83 -6.57
N LEU A 163 -9.12 16.25 -6.56
CA LEU A 163 -8.33 16.12 -7.78
C LEU A 163 -9.00 15.10 -8.69
N LYS A 164 -9.32 15.50 -9.92
CA LYS A 164 -9.78 14.56 -10.93
C LYS A 164 -8.63 13.62 -11.31
N PRO A 165 -8.92 12.36 -11.69
CA PRO A 165 -7.89 11.40 -12.11
C PRO A 165 -6.94 11.94 -13.20
N GLU A 166 -7.44 12.79 -14.08
CA GLU A 166 -6.70 13.47 -15.14
C GLU A 166 -5.71 14.53 -14.66
N ASP A 167 -5.88 15.03 -13.43
CA ASP A 167 -4.97 16.01 -12.79
C ASP A 167 -3.78 15.33 -12.06
N LYS A 168 -3.76 14.01 -12.00
CA LYS A 168 -2.65 13.22 -11.47
C LYS A 168 -1.52 13.12 -12.50
N ASN A 169 -0.86 14.23 -12.77
CA ASN A 169 0.36 14.24 -13.58
C ASN A 169 1.52 13.73 -12.71
N PRO A 170 2.18 12.60 -13.05
CA PRO A 170 3.32 12.07 -12.29
C PRO A 170 4.55 12.99 -12.35
N ASN A 171 4.48 14.06 -13.09
CA ASN A 171 5.53 15.07 -13.17
C ASN A 171 4.88 16.45 -13.04
N PRO A 172 4.53 16.91 -11.82
CA PRO A 172 4.00 18.25 -11.66
C PRO A 172 5.08 19.22 -12.16
N LYS A 173 4.91 19.71 -13.39
CA LYS A 173 5.53 20.99 -13.74
C LYS A 173 5.04 21.92 -12.65
N VAL A 174 5.94 22.39 -11.80
CA VAL A 174 5.65 23.39 -10.79
C VAL A 174 4.95 24.52 -11.51
N SER A 175 3.61 24.48 -11.54
CA SER A 175 2.83 25.63 -11.95
C SER A 175 2.97 26.59 -10.78
N TYR A 176 3.75 27.63 -10.97
CA TYR A 176 3.79 28.75 -10.05
C TYR A 176 2.37 29.30 -9.97
N TYR A 177 1.64 28.88 -8.93
CA TYR A 177 0.41 29.58 -8.57
C TYR A 177 0.87 30.94 -8.04
N GLU A 178 0.53 31.99 -8.76
CA GLU A 178 0.68 33.33 -8.21
C GLU A 178 -0.20 33.41 -6.96
N PRO A 179 0.36 33.83 -5.79
CA PRO A 179 -0.34 33.76 -4.50
C PRO A 179 -1.63 34.60 -4.41
N ASN A 180 -1.96 35.37 -5.42
CA ASN A 180 -3.06 36.30 -5.41
C ASN A 180 -4.37 35.80 -6.07
N THR A 181 -4.47 34.53 -6.50
CA THR A 181 -5.63 34.06 -7.27
C THR A 181 -6.42 32.92 -6.66
N ILE A 182 -6.11 32.47 -5.42
CA ILE A 182 -6.91 31.44 -4.77
C ILE A 182 -7.84 32.08 -3.72
N ASP A 183 -9.01 32.48 -4.16
CA ASP A 183 -10.13 32.87 -3.26
C ASP A 183 -10.84 31.59 -2.81
N TYR A 184 -10.39 30.98 -1.70
CA TYR A 184 -11.05 29.83 -1.12
C TYR A 184 -12.17 30.30 -0.18
N GLN A 185 -13.42 30.20 -0.63
CA GLN A 185 -14.56 30.21 0.28
C GLN A 185 -14.84 28.79 0.76
N SER A 186 -14.74 28.55 2.07
CA SER A 186 -15.31 27.35 2.67
C SER A 186 -16.83 27.45 2.72
N ASP A 187 -17.53 26.31 2.68
CA ASP A 187 -18.99 26.26 2.88
C ASP A 187 -19.47 26.86 4.22
N SER A 188 -18.53 27.15 5.14
CA SER A 188 -18.75 27.84 6.41
C SER A 188 -18.53 29.36 6.34
N GLY A 189 -18.24 29.93 5.18
CA GLY A 189 -18.07 31.37 4.97
C GLY A 189 -16.75 31.97 5.51
N ARG A 190 -15.79 31.15 5.92
CA ARG A 190 -14.45 31.61 6.33
C ARG A 190 -13.53 31.69 5.10
N ARG A 191 -12.92 32.86 4.91
CA ARG A 191 -11.86 33.06 3.90
C ARG A 191 -10.54 32.60 4.49
N TYR A 192 -9.81 31.80 3.71
CA TYR A 192 -8.41 31.48 3.97
C TYR A 192 -7.59 32.09 2.82
N VAL A 193 -6.59 32.89 3.20
CA VAL A 193 -5.65 33.52 2.26
C VAL A 193 -4.47 32.58 2.07
#